data_218cb076933e1376f8de6c260cfcca67
#
_entry.id   218cb076933e1376f8de6c260cfcca67
#
_cell.length_a   1.000
_cell.length_b   1.000
_cell.length_c   1.000
_cell.angle_alpha   90.00
_cell.angle_beta   90.00
_cell.angle_gamma   90.00
#
_symmetry.space_group_name_H-M   'P 1'
#
loop_
_entity.id
_entity.type
_entity.pdbx_description
1 polymer ?
#
loop_
_entity_poly.entity_id
_entity_poly.type
_entity_poly.pdbx_seq_one_letter_code
_entity_poly.pdbx_strand_id
1 'polypeptide(L)'
;MVRGEAALRGLDPGGIDVFSSDVAAFKGALQRERHTLKRTLTDPHLFSGIGNAYSDEILWRAKLSPVSMSTSLDDAAVLRLFDATKATLREWLDRLRAEAKGEFPEKVTAFRDEMAVHGKYGKPCPACGSAVQRIRYSENEANYCARCQTAGKLLADRALSRLLKGDWPKSLDELEERKSALTQAGGGPVTPPKPTPTPSRRRAGRAPRTS
;
A
#
# COMPACT_ATOMS: atom_id res chain seq x y z
N MET A 1 -14.44 9.83 26.85
CA MET A 1 -14.06 8.41 26.92
C MET A 1 -15.31 7.60 26.59
N VAL A 2 -15.27 6.79 25.51
CA VAL A 2 -16.40 5.95 25.07
C VAL A 2 -16.41 4.71 25.95
N ARG A 3 -17.54 4.40 26.60
CA ARG A 3 -17.69 3.24 27.48
C ARG A 3 -18.82 2.33 26.99
N GLY A 4 -18.55 1.03 26.91
CA GLY A 4 -19.51 -0.01 26.57
C GLY A 4 -19.53 -0.40 25.10
N GLU A 5 -19.90 -1.65 24.82
CA GLU A 5 -19.95 -2.21 23.45
C GLU A 5 -20.87 -1.44 22.50
N ALA A 6 -22.01 -0.95 22.95
CA ALA A 6 -22.95 -0.20 22.12
C ALA A 6 -22.34 1.11 21.57
N ALA A 7 -21.52 1.77 22.41
CA ALA A 7 -20.82 2.98 22.01
C ALA A 7 -19.61 2.69 21.09
N LEU A 8 -18.98 1.52 21.21
CA LEU A 8 -17.93 1.08 20.30
C LEU A 8 -18.47 0.67 18.93
N ARG A 9 -19.66 0.05 18.87
CA ARG A 9 -20.33 -0.26 17.60
C ARG A 9 -20.60 0.98 16.72
N GLY A 10 -20.89 2.13 17.36
CA GLY A 10 -21.05 3.38 16.63
C GLY A 10 -19.77 3.95 16.00
N LEU A 11 -18.59 3.39 16.36
CA LEU A 11 -17.28 3.76 15.80
C LEU A 11 -16.79 2.76 14.74
N ASP A 12 -17.49 1.63 14.57
CA ASP A 12 -17.16 0.63 13.57
C ASP A 12 -17.56 1.15 12.17
N PRO A 13 -16.60 1.28 11.23
CA PRO A 13 -16.91 1.72 9.86
C PRO A 13 -17.72 0.70 9.06
N GLY A 14 -17.89 -0.54 9.54
CA GLY A 14 -18.74 -1.56 8.93
C GLY A 14 -18.11 -2.33 7.78
N GLY A 15 -16.79 -2.28 7.61
CA GLY A 15 -16.08 -3.11 6.63
C GLY A 15 -16.11 -4.59 7.02
N ILE A 16 -16.13 -5.48 6.01
CA ILE A 16 -16.14 -6.92 6.27
C ILE A 16 -14.82 -7.39 6.90
N ASP A 17 -14.92 -8.35 7.81
CA ASP A 17 -13.77 -9.11 8.27
C ASP A 17 -13.46 -10.22 7.26
N VAL A 18 -12.27 -10.15 6.65
CA VAL A 18 -11.86 -11.10 5.58
C VAL A 18 -11.71 -12.53 6.12
N PHE A 19 -11.37 -12.71 7.40
CA PHE A 19 -11.18 -14.05 7.96
C PHE A 19 -12.50 -14.82 8.09
N SER A 20 -13.57 -14.14 8.42
CA SER A 20 -14.91 -14.73 8.56
C SER A 20 -15.72 -14.72 7.26
N SER A 21 -15.25 -13.99 6.22
CA SER A 21 -15.95 -13.86 4.95
C SER A 21 -15.62 -14.99 3.98
N ASP A 22 -16.56 -15.30 3.09
CA ASP A 22 -16.35 -16.11 1.89
C ASP A 22 -15.96 -15.25 0.68
N VAL A 23 -15.65 -15.89 -0.43
CA VAL A 23 -15.25 -15.22 -1.67
C VAL A 23 -16.37 -14.37 -2.28
N ALA A 24 -17.64 -14.75 -2.08
CA ALA A 24 -18.78 -14.02 -2.62
C ALA A 24 -18.99 -12.69 -1.88
N ALA A 25 -18.93 -12.71 -0.54
CA ALA A 25 -18.97 -11.51 0.29
C ALA A 25 -17.76 -10.59 0.01
N PHE A 26 -16.56 -11.15 -0.14
CA PHE A 26 -15.36 -10.42 -0.53
C PHE A 26 -15.52 -9.73 -1.88
N LYS A 27 -16.01 -10.44 -2.91
CA LYS A 27 -16.30 -9.89 -4.24
C LYS A 27 -17.33 -8.77 -4.16
N GLY A 28 -18.41 -8.97 -3.41
CA GLY A 28 -19.45 -7.95 -3.20
C GLY A 28 -18.91 -6.66 -2.59
N ALA A 29 -18.07 -6.76 -1.55
CA ALA A 29 -17.40 -5.61 -0.95
C ALA A 29 -16.41 -4.96 -1.92
N LEU A 30 -15.59 -5.75 -2.60
CA LEU A 30 -14.56 -5.29 -3.54
C LEU A 30 -15.15 -4.49 -4.71
N GLN A 31 -16.28 -4.94 -5.25
CA GLN A 31 -16.90 -4.36 -6.44
C GLN A 31 -18.05 -3.39 -6.14
N ARG A 32 -18.32 -3.12 -4.86
CA ARG A 32 -19.38 -2.18 -4.43
C ARG A 32 -19.19 -0.79 -5.00
N GLU A 33 -17.92 -0.34 -5.08
CA GLU A 33 -17.56 0.97 -5.62
C GLU A 33 -16.47 0.84 -6.68
N ARG A 34 -16.51 1.75 -7.68
CA ARG A 34 -15.50 1.77 -8.75
C ARG A 34 -14.27 2.56 -8.30
N HIS A 35 -13.40 1.92 -7.56
CA HIS A 35 -12.12 2.49 -7.11
C HIS A 35 -10.94 1.65 -7.56
N THR A 36 -9.72 2.16 -7.40
CA THR A 36 -8.50 1.36 -7.61
C THR A 36 -8.39 0.31 -6.50
N LEU A 37 -7.78 -0.85 -6.80
CA LEU A 37 -7.61 -1.93 -5.84
C LEU A 37 -6.94 -1.47 -4.54
N LYS A 38 -5.90 -0.63 -4.66
CA LYS A 38 -5.23 -0.08 -3.48
C LYS A 38 -6.19 0.71 -2.61
N ARG A 39 -7.00 1.60 -3.20
CA ARG A 39 -7.98 2.41 -2.47
C ARG A 39 -9.08 1.53 -1.86
N THR A 40 -9.61 0.59 -2.63
CA THR A 40 -10.67 -0.32 -2.16
C THR A 40 -10.21 -1.14 -0.95
N LEU A 41 -9.01 -1.73 -1.01
CA LEU A 41 -8.49 -2.53 0.09
C LEU A 41 -8.22 -1.73 1.36
N THR A 42 -7.87 -0.45 1.24
CA THR A 42 -7.58 0.42 2.40
C THR A 42 -8.80 1.17 2.92
N ASP A 43 -9.97 1.00 2.33
CA ASP A 43 -11.20 1.63 2.79
C ASP A 43 -11.81 0.83 3.95
N PRO A 44 -11.86 1.39 5.18
CA PRO A 44 -12.37 0.70 6.34
C PRO A 44 -13.88 0.42 6.29
N HIS A 45 -14.63 1.09 5.39
CA HIS A 45 -16.04 0.80 5.14
C HIS A 45 -16.25 -0.44 4.24
N LEU A 46 -15.19 -0.90 3.56
CA LEU A 46 -15.22 -2.08 2.69
C LEU A 46 -14.54 -3.28 3.36
N PHE A 47 -13.34 -3.07 3.90
CA PHE A 47 -12.52 -4.11 4.52
C PHE A 47 -11.98 -3.67 5.87
N SER A 48 -12.23 -4.46 6.90
CA SER A 48 -11.66 -4.23 8.22
C SER A 48 -10.19 -4.72 8.26
N GLY A 49 -9.34 -3.96 8.96
CA GLY A 49 -7.99 -4.38 9.31
C GLY A 49 -6.93 -4.28 8.21
N ILE A 50 -7.26 -3.80 7.01
CA ILE A 50 -6.30 -3.64 5.91
C ILE A 50 -5.84 -2.19 5.79
N GLY A 51 -4.59 -1.94 6.20
CA GLY A 51 -3.96 -0.63 6.06
C GLY A 51 -3.05 -0.51 4.83
N ASN A 52 -2.34 0.63 4.75
CA ASN A 52 -1.47 0.94 3.62
C ASN A 52 -0.39 -0.12 3.38
N ALA A 53 0.25 -0.61 4.44
CA ALA A 53 1.32 -1.60 4.33
C ALA A 53 0.82 -2.95 3.80
N TYR A 54 -0.19 -3.52 4.45
CA TYR A 54 -0.69 -4.83 4.06
C TYR A 54 -1.37 -4.83 2.69
N SER A 55 -1.98 -3.74 2.26
CA SER A 55 -2.53 -3.65 0.92
C SER A 55 -1.46 -3.71 -0.18
N ASP A 56 -0.24 -3.18 0.05
CA ASP A 56 0.89 -3.34 -0.89
C ASP A 56 1.32 -4.81 -0.97
N GLU A 57 1.49 -5.47 0.18
CA GLU A 57 1.89 -6.87 0.27
C GLU A 57 0.86 -7.83 -0.35
N ILE A 58 -0.42 -7.59 -0.08
CA ILE A 58 -1.54 -8.34 -0.65
C ILE A 58 -1.54 -8.24 -2.18
N LEU A 59 -1.44 -7.03 -2.72
CA LEU A 59 -1.44 -6.79 -4.16
C LEU A 59 -0.20 -7.38 -4.84
N TRP A 60 0.96 -7.32 -4.20
CA TRP A 60 2.16 -7.98 -4.68
C TRP A 60 2.01 -9.51 -4.72
N ARG A 61 1.48 -10.13 -3.66
CA ARG A 61 1.21 -11.57 -3.58
C ARG A 61 0.20 -12.03 -4.63
N ALA A 62 -0.86 -11.24 -4.83
CA ALA A 62 -1.88 -11.50 -5.86
C ALA A 62 -1.41 -11.22 -7.29
N LYS A 63 -0.25 -10.61 -7.47
CA LYS A 63 0.29 -10.12 -8.76
C LYS A 63 -0.69 -9.20 -9.49
N LEU A 64 -1.33 -8.30 -8.74
CA LEU A 64 -2.28 -7.33 -9.26
C LEU A 64 -1.75 -5.91 -9.11
N SER A 65 -2.01 -5.09 -10.13
CA SER A 65 -1.64 -3.69 -10.13
C SER A 65 -2.42 -2.89 -9.07
N PRO A 66 -1.78 -2.03 -8.27
CA PRO A 66 -2.47 -1.20 -7.28
C PRO A 66 -3.47 -0.21 -7.89
N VAL A 67 -3.31 0.12 -9.18
CA VAL A 67 -4.18 1.07 -9.90
C VAL A 67 -5.24 0.38 -10.77
N SER A 68 -5.27 -0.96 -10.83
CA SER A 68 -6.38 -1.68 -11.49
C SER A 68 -7.70 -1.36 -10.80
N MET A 69 -8.76 -1.25 -11.59
CA MET A 69 -10.10 -0.94 -11.07
C MET A 69 -10.70 -2.18 -10.42
N SER A 70 -11.30 -2.03 -9.24
CA SER A 70 -11.92 -3.12 -8.48
C SER A 70 -13.02 -3.83 -9.27
N THR A 71 -13.78 -3.07 -10.05
CA THR A 71 -14.89 -3.59 -10.86
C THR A 71 -14.47 -4.25 -12.17
N SER A 72 -13.18 -4.19 -12.56
CA SER A 72 -12.69 -4.80 -13.79
C SER A 72 -12.03 -6.16 -13.61
N LEU A 73 -12.00 -6.69 -12.38
CA LEU A 73 -11.44 -8.00 -12.11
C LEU A 73 -12.41 -9.11 -12.51
N ASP A 74 -11.87 -10.13 -13.19
CA ASP A 74 -12.56 -11.39 -13.40
C ASP A 74 -12.60 -12.24 -12.11
N ASP A 75 -13.38 -13.29 -12.11
CA ASP A 75 -13.56 -14.16 -10.95
C ASP A 75 -12.26 -14.84 -10.51
N ALA A 76 -11.39 -15.20 -11.45
CA ALA A 76 -10.10 -15.79 -11.15
C ALA A 76 -9.17 -14.79 -10.45
N ALA A 77 -9.16 -13.53 -10.87
CA ALA A 77 -8.39 -12.48 -10.20
C ALA A 77 -8.97 -12.13 -8.82
N VAL A 78 -10.29 -12.13 -8.68
CA VAL A 78 -10.96 -11.95 -7.38
C VAL A 78 -10.58 -13.06 -6.42
N LEU A 79 -10.61 -14.32 -6.85
CA LEU A 79 -10.22 -15.46 -6.01
C LEU A 79 -8.75 -15.36 -5.59
N ARG A 80 -7.83 -15.08 -6.53
CA ARG A 80 -6.41 -14.88 -6.20
C ARG A 80 -6.21 -13.75 -5.20
N LEU A 81 -6.95 -12.64 -5.34
CA LEU A 81 -6.87 -11.52 -4.40
C LEU A 81 -7.38 -11.90 -3.01
N PHE A 82 -8.50 -12.63 -2.95
CA PHE A 82 -9.05 -13.14 -1.70
C PHE A 82 -8.08 -14.06 -0.97
N ASP A 83 -7.52 -15.04 -1.67
CA ASP A 83 -6.55 -15.98 -1.11
C ASP A 83 -5.28 -15.27 -0.65
N ALA A 84 -4.76 -14.33 -1.48
CA ALA A 84 -3.61 -13.51 -1.12
C ALA A 84 -3.88 -12.65 0.11
N THR A 85 -5.10 -12.11 0.25
CA THR A 85 -5.50 -11.31 1.41
C THR A 85 -5.48 -12.15 2.68
N LYS A 86 -6.16 -13.29 2.68
CA LYS A 86 -6.18 -14.21 3.83
C LYS A 86 -4.78 -14.69 4.20
N ALA A 87 -4.00 -15.11 3.20
CA ALA A 87 -2.65 -15.63 3.44
C ALA A 87 -1.73 -14.54 4.03
N THR A 88 -1.74 -13.33 3.47
CA THR A 88 -0.91 -12.23 3.96
C THR A 88 -1.27 -11.84 5.39
N LEU A 89 -2.56 -11.62 5.66
CA LEU A 89 -3.01 -11.22 7.00
C LEU A 89 -2.74 -12.31 8.04
N ARG A 90 -2.93 -13.60 7.68
CA ARG A 90 -2.62 -14.73 8.58
C ARG A 90 -1.14 -14.79 8.91
N GLU A 91 -0.29 -14.74 7.90
CA GLU A 91 1.15 -14.77 8.08
C GLU A 91 1.65 -13.65 9.00
N TRP A 92 1.18 -12.43 8.78
CA TRP A 92 1.57 -11.30 9.62
C TRP A 92 0.99 -11.37 11.03
N LEU A 93 -0.25 -11.86 11.19
CA LEU A 93 -0.85 -12.08 12.49
C LEU A 93 -0.04 -13.09 13.31
N ASP A 94 0.35 -14.20 12.70
CA ASP A 94 1.12 -15.25 13.36
C ASP A 94 2.52 -14.77 13.75
N ARG A 95 3.20 -14.01 12.88
CA ARG A 95 4.48 -13.35 13.19
C ARG A 95 4.37 -12.40 14.37
N LEU A 96 3.39 -11.50 14.32
CA LEU A 96 3.19 -10.50 15.38
C LEU A 96 2.87 -11.16 16.73
N ARG A 97 2.09 -12.22 16.72
CA ARG A 97 1.80 -13.01 17.93
C ARG A 97 3.04 -13.71 18.49
N ALA A 98 3.86 -14.27 17.60
CA ALA A 98 5.11 -14.90 18.00
C ALA A 98 6.10 -13.89 18.59
N GLU A 99 6.19 -12.69 18.03
CA GLU A 99 7.03 -11.61 18.53
C GLU A 99 6.53 -11.05 19.88
N ALA A 100 5.22 -10.90 20.03
CA ALA A 100 4.61 -10.37 21.25
C ALA A 100 4.74 -11.31 22.46
N LYS A 101 4.98 -12.62 22.24
CA LYS A 101 5.16 -13.64 23.33
C LYS A 101 4.07 -13.61 24.40
N GLY A 102 2.85 -13.19 24.03
CA GLY A 102 1.73 -13.06 24.95
C GLY A 102 1.65 -11.71 25.68
N GLU A 103 2.59 -10.81 25.45
CA GLU A 103 2.60 -9.46 25.99
C GLU A 103 2.02 -8.44 25.01
N PHE A 104 1.74 -7.24 25.51
CA PHE A 104 1.30 -6.15 24.63
C PHE A 104 2.51 -5.59 23.84
N PRO A 105 2.42 -5.41 22.50
CA PRO A 105 3.56 -4.97 21.70
C PRO A 105 3.94 -3.53 22.07
N GLU A 106 5.20 -3.30 22.45
CA GLU A 106 5.71 -1.96 22.79
C GLU A 106 5.85 -1.05 21.57
N LYS A 107 6.16 -1.62 20.40
CA LYS A 107 6.34 -0.88 19.15
C LYS A 107 5.49 -1.48 18.04
N VAL A 108 4.54 -0.69 17.56
CA VAL A 108 3.76 -1.04 16.37
C VAL A 108 4.25 -0.19 15.21
N THR A 109 4.90 -0.83 14.23
CA THR A 109 5.36 -0.18 13.00
C THR A 109 4.94 -0.97 11.78
N ALA A 110 4.55 -0.26 10.72
CA ALA A 110 4.28 -0.84 9.42
C ALA A 110 5.56 -1.05 8.58
N PHE A 111 6.69 -0.49 9.00
CA PHE A 111 7.98 -0.63 8.30
C PHE A 111 8.76 -1.80 8.91
N ARG A 112 8.72 -2.94 8.24
CA ARG A 112 9.41 -4.15 8.67
C ARG A 112 10.33 -4.67 7.58
N ASP A 113 11.46 -5.25 8.00
CA ASP A 113 12.46 -5.73 7.05
C ASP A 113 11.99 -6.93 6.22
N GLU A 114 11.06 -7.70 6.73
CA GLU A 114 10.48 -8.88 6.09
C GLU A 114 9.40 -8.55 5.04
N MET A 115 8.97 -7.29 4.94
CA MET A 115 8.02 -6.89 3.89
C MET A 115 8.65 -7.00 2.51
N ALA A 116 7.87 -7.52 1.56
CA ALA A 116 8.32 -7.75 0.19
C ALA A 116 8.45 -6.47 -0.62
N VAL A 117 7.47 -5.57 -0.51
CA VAL A 117 7.44 -4.34 -1.31
C VAL A 117 7.18 -3.08 -0.50
N HIS A 118 6.42 -3.14 0.59
CA HIS A 118 6.11 -1.95 1.38
C HIS A 118 7.36 -1.36 2.04
N GLY A 119 7.62 -0.07 1.77
CA GLY A 119 8.82 0.62 2.25
C GLY A 119 10.13 0.15 1.59
N LYS A 120 10.09 -0.64 0.51
CA LYS A 120 11.25 -1.23 -0.17
C LYS A 120 11.58 -0.57 -1.51
N TYR A 121 11.16 0.67 -1.74
CA TYR A 121 11.47 1.40 -2.97
C TYR A 121 12.96 1.30 -3.33
N GLY A 122 13.26 0.91 -4.57
CA GLY A 122 14.61 0.73 -5.09
C GLY A 122 15.33 -0.55 -4.64
N LYS A 123 14.79 -1.29 -3.67
CA LYS A 123 15.32 -2.60 -3.27
C LYS A 123 14.85 -3.71 -4.22
N PRO A 124 15.58 -4.84 -4.34
CA PRO A 124 15.19 -5.94 -5.20
C PRO A 124 13.89 -6.60 -4.71
N CYS A 125 12.98 -6.86 -5.64
CA CYS A 125 11.78 -7.67 -5.39
C CYS A 125 12.19 -9.12 -5.05
N PRO A 126 11.70 -9.72 -3.96
CA PRO A 126 12.10 -11.07 -3.56
C PRO A 126 11.67 -12.15 -4.56
N ALA A 127 10.67 -11.89 -5.42
CA ALA A 127 10.19 -12.85 -6.41
C ALA A 127 10.93 -12.78 -7.76
N CYS A 128 11.42 -11.61 -8.20
CA CYS A 128 12.00 -11.47 -9.54
C CYS A 128 13.28 -10.64 -9.60
N GLY A 129 13.78 -10.12 -8.48
CA GLY A 129 15.01 -9.32 -8.40
C GLY A 129 14.90 -7.87 -8.91
N SER A 130 13.83 -7.51 -9.63
CA SER A 130 13.67 -6.15 -10.17
C SER A 130 13.45 -5.13 -9.06
N ALA A 131 13.93 -3.90 -9.27
CA ALA A 131 13.76 -2.84 -8.28
C ALA A 131 12.28 -2.51 -8.02
N VAL A 132 11.87 -2.56 -6.75
CA VAL A 132 10.53 -2.15 -6.30
C VAL A 132 10.30 -0.69 -6.64
N GLN A 133 9.15 -0.39 -7.23
CA GLN A 133 8.72 0.95 -7.61
C GLN A 133 7.73 1.52 -6.59
N ARG A 134 7.49 2.84 -6.67
CA ARG A 134 6.48 3.50 -5.84
C ARG A 134 5.69 4.53 -6.62
N ILE A 135 4.47 4.77 -6.18
CA ILE A 135 3.64 5.92 -6.56
C ILE A 135 3.41 6.73 -5.29
N ARG A 136 3.65 8.02 -5.33
CA ARG A 136 3.35 8.91 -4.20
C ARG A 136 2.01 9.60 -4.41
N TYR A 137 1.20 9.58 -3.35
CA TYR A 137 -0.02 10.35 -3.22
C TYR A 137 0.17 11.27 -2.02
N SER A 138 -0.26 12.49 -2.02
CA SER A 138 -0.03 13.50 -0.98
C SER A 138 0.65 13.01 0.33
N GLU A 139 -0.01 12.18 1.13
CA GLU A 139 0.52 11.67 2.41
C GLU A 139 0.79 10.15 2.41
N ASN A 140 0.40 9.44 1.35
CA ASN A 140 0.56 7.99 1.23
C ASN A 140 1.39 7.63 0.01
N GLU A 141 1.98 6.44 0.06
CA GLU A 141 2.63 5.82 -1.09
C GLU A 141 2.12 4.40 -1.31
N ALA A 142 2.13 3.96 -2.56
CA ALA A 142 1.92 2.58 -2.94
C ALA A 142 3.23 2.02 -3.47
N ASN A 143 3.68 0.91 -2.91
CA ASN A 143 4.88 0.20 -3.35
C ASN A 143 4.46 -1.02 -4.16
N TYR A 144 5.14 -1.26 -5.29
CA TYR A 144 4.81 -2.36 -6.18
C TYR A 144 6.03 -2.84 -6.97
N CYS A 145 5.99 -4.08 -7.46
CA CYS A 145 6.96 -4.61 -8.39
C CYS A 145 6.42 -4.49 -9.82
N ALA A 146 7.07 -3.70 -10.68
CA ALA A 146 6.59 -3.49 -12.05
C ALA A 146 6.55 -4.80 -12.85
N ARG A 147 7.55 -5.68 -12.74
CA ARG A 147 7.55 -6.98 -13.46
C ARG A 147 6.47 -7.91 -12.98
N CYS A 148 6.28 -8.06 -11.65
CA CYS A 148 5.32 -9.01 -11.10
C CYS A 148 3.86 -8.56 -11.24
N GLN A 149 3.58 -7.26 -11.19
CA GLN A 149 2.21 -6.73 -11.04
C GLN A 149 1.69 -5.97 -12.26
N THR A 150 2.58 -5.49 -13.15
CA THR A 150 2.21 -4.64 -14.28
C THR A 150 2.89 -5.01 -15.59
N ALA A 151 3.42 -6.25 -15.70
CA ALA A 151 4.16 -6.72 -16.88
C ALA A 151 5.26 -5.77 -17.34
N GLY A 152 6.00 -5.19 -16.40
CA GLY A 152 7.09 -4.24 -16.67
C GLY A 152 6.66 -2.79 -16.87
N LYS A 153 5.37 -2.48 -16.93
CA LYS A 153 4.86 -1.11 -17.10
C LYS A 153 5.06 -0.30 -15.84
N LEU A 154 5.67 0.87 -15.96
CA LEU A 154 5.76 1.83 -14.88
C LEU A 154 4.46 2.60 -14.72
N LEU A 155 3.97 2.64 -13.50
CA LEU A 155 2.78 3.40 -13.16
C LEU A 155 3.15 4.86 -12.93
N ALA A 156 2.38 5.77 -13.52
CA ALA A 156 2.65 7.20 -13.43
C ALA A 156 2.32 7.73 -12.03
N ASP A 157 3.32 8.32 -11.39
CA ASP A 157 3.10 9.27 -10.30
C ASP A 157 2.55 10.57 -10.89
N ARG A 158 1.40 11.05 -10.39
CA ARG A 158 0.73 12.23 -10.97
C ARG A 158 1.59 13.49 -10.92
N ALA A 159 2.41 13.65 -9.89
CA ALA A 159 3.27 14.82 -9.76
C ALA A 159 4.46 14.72 -10.73
N LEU A 160 5.16 13.58 -10.72
CA LEU A 160 6.31 13.35 -11.57
C LEU A 160 5.94 13.25 -13.04
N SER A 161 4.82 12.61 -13.38
CA SER A 161 4.39 12.51 -14.79
C SER A 161 3.97 13.85 -15.39
N ARG A 162 3.43 14.78 -14.59
CA ARG A 162 3.20 16.17 -15.02
C ARG A 162 4.48 16.93 -15.28
N LEU A 163 5.49 16.73 -14.43
CA LEU A 163 6.79 17.40 -14.56
C LEU A 163 7.55 16.89 -15.76
N LEU A 164 7.62 15.57 -15.93
CA LEU A 164 8.41 14.93 -16.98
C LEU A 164 7.68 14.80 -18.31
N LYS A 165 6.34 14.93 -18.32
CA LYS A 165 5.50 14.84 -19.54
C LYS A 165 5.88 13.64 -20.42
N GLY A 166 6.41 13.90 -21.65
CA GLY A 166 6.85 12.90 -22.60
C GLY A 166 8.09 12.11 -22.18
N ASP A 167 8.87 12.63 -21.24
CA ASP A 167 10.13 12.02 -20.77
C ASP A 167 9.90 11.01 -19.61
N TRP A 168 8.65 10.77 -19.21
CA TRP A 168 8.34 9.73 -18.25
C TRP A 168 8.63 8.35 -18.86
N PRO A 169 9.51 7.52 -18.24
CA PRO A 169 9.79 6.18 -18.76
C PRO A 169 8.52 5.32 -18.65
N LYS A 170 8.16 4.64 -19.73
CA LYS A 170 6.92 3.84 -19.80
C LYS A 170 7.11 2.44 -19.27
N SER A 171 8.34 1.92 -19.30
CA SER A 171 8.69 0.59 -18.84
C SER A 171 9.85 0.59 -17.85
N LEU A 172 9.97 -0.51 -17.11
CA LEU A 172 11.10 -0.71 -16.21
C LEU A 172 12.42 -0.79 -16.97
N ASP A 173 12.42 -1.44 -18.13
CA ASP A 173 13.62 -1.59 -18.97
C ASP A 173 14.11 -0.21 -19.45
N GLU A 174 13.22 0.65 -19.93
CA GLU A 174 13.54 2.04 -20.29
C GLU A 174 14.10 2.84 -19.11
N LEU A 175 13.56 2.65 -17.89
CA LEU A 175 14.09 3.30 -16.69
C LEU A 175 15.50 2.81 -16.35
N GLU A 176 15.76 1.51 -16.47
CA GLU A 176 17.07 0.90 -16.21
C GLU A 176 18.12 1.34 -17.23
N GLU A 177 17.75 1.42 -18.51
CA GLU A 177 18.61 1.95 -19.58
C GLU A 177 18.99 3.41 -19.32
N ARG A 178 18.02 4.27 -18.99
CA ARG A 178 18.28 5.68 -18.68
C ARG A 178 19.20 5.85 -17.46
N LYS A 179 19.01 5.03 -16.41
CA LYS A 179 19.90 5.06 -15.24
C LYS A 179 21.32 4.63 -15.59
N SER A 180 21.47 3.57 -16.40
CA SER A 180 22.76 3.09 -16.86
C SER A 180 23.50 4.13 -17.71
N ALA A 181 22.80 4.79 -18.61
CA ALA A 181 23.36 5.87 -19.44
C ALA A 181 23.84 7.05 -18.59
N LEU A 182 23.06 7.46 -17.56
CA LEU A 182 23.47 8.54 -16.66
C LEU A 182 24.71 8.16 -15.81
N THR A 183 24.81 6.90 -15.39
CA THR A 183 25.98 6.42 -14.63
C THR A 183 27.22 6.40 -15.50
N GLN A 184 27.12 5.99 -16.75
CA GLN A 184 28.22 6.00 -17.71
C GLN A 184 28.68 7.41 -18.12
N ALA A 185 27.76 8.38 -18.13
CA ALA A 185 28.06 9.79 -18.43
C ALA A 185 28.72 10.56 -17.25
N GLY A 186 29.13 9.89 -16.18
CA GLY A 186 29.82 10.50 -15.03
C GLY A 186 28.90 11.17 -14.00
N GLY A 187 27.60 11.00 -14.13
CA GLY A 187 26.62 11.38 -13.11
C GLY A 187 26.66 10.39 -11.95
N GLY A 188 27.16 10.80 -10.77
CA GLY A 188 27.11 9.99 -9.56
C GLY A 188 25.66 9.58 -9.22
N PRO A 189 25.45 8.59 -8.33
CA PRO A 189 24.13 8.10 -7.98
C PRO A 189 23.26 9.27 -7.47
N VAL A 190 22.16 9.52 -8.15
CA VAL A 190 21.15 10.51 -7.73
C VAL A 190 20.50 9.94 -6.47
N THR A 191 21.01 10.34 -5.32
CA THR A 191 20.39 10.06 -4.03
C THR A 191 19.04 10.77 -4.01
N PRO A 192 17.91 10.08 -3.79
CA PRO A 192 16.63 10.76 -3.68
C PRO A 192 16.71 11.77 -2.52
N PRO A 193 16.13 12.96 -2.67
CA PRO A 193 16.15 13.96 -1.60
C PRO A 193 15.52 13.36 -0.34
N LYS A 194 16.21 13.54 0.80
CA LYS A 194 15.66 13.20 2.12
C LYS A 194 14.27 13.82 2.26
N PRO A 195 13.30 13.10 2.80
CA PRO A 195 11.99 13.68 3.06
C PRO A 195 12.17 14.89 3.99
N THR A 196 11.75 16.05 3.53
CA THR A 196 11.66 17.26 4.36
C THR A 196 10.68 16.98 5.51
N PRO A 197 11.04 17.23 6.77
CA PRO A 197 10.11 17.07 7.86
C PRO A 197 8.94 18.04 7.66
N THR A 198 7.73 17.48 7.64
CA THR A 198 6.49 18.25 7.57
C THR A 198 6.41 19.16 8.81
N PRO A 199 6.21 20.47 8.65
CA PRO A 199 6.06 21.34 9.81
C PRO A 199 4.85 20.92 10.63
N SER A 200 5.06 20.60 11.91
CA SER A 200 4.00 20.28 12.85
C SER A 200 3.02 21.46 12.89
N ARG A 201 1.75 21.22 12.56
CA ARG A 201 0.67 22.18 12.77
C ARG A 201 0.63 22.54 14.26
N ARG A 202 1.15 23.71 14.63
CA ARG A 202 0.92 24.28 15.95
C ARG A 202 -0.60 24.37 16.16
N ARG A 203 -1.10 23.67 17.17
CA ARG A 203 -2.46 23.83 17.66
C ARG A 203 -2.62 25.30 18.04
N ALA A 204 -3.48 26.00 17.31
CA ALA A 204 -3.91 27.34 17.71
C ALA A 204 -4.56 27.23 19.10
N GLY A 205 -3.97 27.90 20.07
CA GLY A 205 -4.46 27.95 21.44
C GLY A 205 -5.88 28.51 21.46
N ARG A 206 -6.78 27.80 22.10
CA ARG A 206 -8.15 28.25 22.39
C ARG A 206 -8.08 29.39 23.41
N ALA A 207 -8.46 30.59 23.03
CA ALA A 207 -8.57 31.72 23.93
C ALA A 207 -9.58 31.44 25.06
N PRO A 208 -9.33 31.89 26.29
CA PRO A 208 -10.28 31.73 27.39
C PRO A 208 -11.50 32.61 27.17
N ARG A 209 -12.69 32.05 27.33
CA ARG A 209 -13.94 32.81 27.44
C ARG A 209 -13.95 33.48 28.82
N THR A 210 -13.95 34.79 28.85
CA THR A 210 -14.32 35.57 30.01
C THR A 210 -15.82 35.65 30.17
N SER A 211 -16.29 35.60 31.39
CA SER A 211 -17.64 35.60 31.98
C SER A 211 -18.68 36.39 31.28
#